data_588b5dfc9d6df74df539a3dfc701124b
#
_entry.id   588b5dfc9d6df74df539a3dfc701124b
#
_cell.length_a   1.000
_cell.length_b   1.000
_cell.length_c   1.000
_cell.angle_alpha   90.00
_cell.angle_beta   90.00
_cell.angle_gamma   90.00
#
_symmetry.space_group_name_H-M   'P 1'
#
loop_
_entity.id
_entity.type
_entity.pdbx_description
1 polymer ?
#
loop_
_entity_poly.entity_id
_entity_poly.type
_entity_poly.pdbx_seq_one_letter_code
_entity_poly.pdbx_strand_id
1 'polypeptide(L)'
;MSRLLRRLLSVPAPSSTTLQRDTVRLRLAEDAEIDVLRVRDPRARRIKLSVDERGARLTLPSRASLAMGEQFLQQHRHWLQEQLQHYQGTHLPAALVPGEPGELPLRGELLPLRWEEGRFARLQLDDHGACVQWPARAGRPALQRLLREFYEAQTRADVGHWLPRYLPGLPRAPSRVRLKVMSSQWGSLAPDGSMALDLALVLGRPAAFEYVLVHELCHLIEANHSAAFWREVEQRFPDWRAQRDYFQSEGRRLKAMLRQLV
;
A
#
# COMPACT_ATOMS: atom_id res chain seq x y z
N MET A 1 -15.45 -22.65 -57.72
CA MET A 1 -16.08 -22.33 -56.46
C MET A 1 -15.02 -22.35 -55.36
N SER A 2 -14.68 -21.47 -54.76
CA SER A 2 -14.58 -20.04 -54.55
C SER A 2 -13.77 -19.85 -53.24
N ARG A 3 -12.56 -19.28 -53.40
CA ARG A 3 -11.64 -18.91 -52.27
C ARG A 3 -12.21 -17.82 -51.36
N LEU A 4 -13.42 -17.34 -51.61
CA LEU A 4 -14.07 -16.23 -50.90
C LEU A 4 -14.85 -16.66 -49.64
N LEU A 5 -15.19 -17.92 -49.45
CA LEU A 5 -16.00 -18.40 -48.31
C LEU A 5 -15.16 -18.75 -47.06
N ARG A 6 -13.82 -18.80 -47.14
CA ARG A 6 -12.95 -19.02 -45.96
C ARG A 6 -12.60 -17.75 -45.16
N ARG A 7 -12.95 -16.57 -45.67
CA ARG A 7 -12.64 -15.29 -44.97
C ARG A 7 -13.74 -14.78 -44.05
N LEU A 8 -14.92 -15.41 -44.05
CA LEU A 8 -16.08 -14.98 -43.27
C LEU A 8 -16.32 -15.77 -41.99
N LEU A 9 -15.46 -16.74 -41.62
CA LEU A 9 -15.58 -17.53 -40.41
C LEU A 9 -14.38 -17.40 -39.47
N SER A 10 -13.53 -16.38 -39.63
CA SER A 10 -12.58 -16.00 -38.61
C SER A 10 -13.33 -15.19 -37.55
N VAL A 11 -13.98 -15.86 -36.64
CA VAL A 11 -14.39 -15.25 -35.37
C VAL A 11 -13.09 -14.78 -34.72
N PRO A 12 -12.87 -13.46 -34.50
CA PRO A 12 -11.74 -13.01 -33.70
C PRO A 12 -11.88 -13.63 -32.33
N ALA A 13 -10.87 -14.36 -31.88
CA ALA A 13 -10.82 -14.87 -30.53
C ALA A 13 -11.10 -13.67 -29.59
N PRO A 14 -12.05 -13.80 -28.64
CA PRO A 14 -12.36 -12.70 -27.74
C PRO A 14 -11.07 -12.29 -27.06
N SER A 15 -10.66 -11.05 -27.23
CA SER A 15 -9.62 -10.42 -26.43
C SER A 15 -10.13 -10.43 -25.01
N SER A 16 -9.75 -11.46 -24.23
CA SER A 16 -10.18 -11.61 -22.86
C SER A 16 -9.63 -10.44 -22.06
N THR A 17 -10.47 -9.47 -21.79
CA THR A 17 -10.22 -8.33 -20.90
C THR A 17 -10.12 -8.80 -19.42
N THR A 18 -10.22 -10.12 -19.22
CA THR A 18 -10.29 -10.75 -17.91
C THR A 18 -8.91 -11.09 -17.39
N LEU A 19 -8.64 -10.69 -16.14
CA LEU A 19 -7.47 -11.08 -15.39
C LEU A 19 -7.46 -12.61 -15.20
N GLN A 20 -6.48 -13.29 -15.76
CA GLN A 20 -6.23 -14.71 -15.52
C GLN A 20 -5.26 -14.84 -14.34
N ARG A 21 -5.54 -15.74 -13.39
CA ARG A 21 -4.72 -15.98 -12.22
C ARG A 21 -4.51 -17.47 -12.06
N ASP A 22 -3.28 -17.86 -11.81
CA ASP A 22 -2.89 -19.20 -11.41
C ASP A 22 -1.68 -19.14 -10.45
N THR A 23 -1.30 -20.28 -9.88
CA THR A 23 -0.17 -20.39 -8.97
C THR A 23 0.89 -21.26 -9.60
N VAL A 24 2.14 -20.82 -9.53
CA VAL A 24 3.31 -21.56 -10.02
C VAL A 24 4.23 -21.82 -8.85
N ARG A 25 4.65 -23.08 -8.67
CA ARG A 25 5.69 -23.42 -7.71
C ARG A 25 7.07 -23.10 -8.27
N LEU A 26 7.86 -22.43 -7.45
CA LEU A 26 9.23 -22.09 -7.76
C LEU A 26 10.15 -22.63 -6.68
N ARG A 27 11.15 -23.43 -7.09
CA ARG A 27 12.21 -23.88 -6.22
C ARG A 27 13.25 -22.78 -6.06
N LEU A 28 13.46 -22.31 -4.83
CA LEU A 28 14.44 -21.26 -4.50
C LEU A 28 15.80 -21.85 -4.16
N ALA A 29 15.84 -22.94 -3.35
CA ALA A 29 17.00 -23.70 -2.95
C ALA A 29 16.67 -25.19 -2.92
N GLU A 30 17.61 -26.09 -2.54
CA GLU A 30 17.40 -27.53 -2.57
C GLU A 30 16.15 -27.98 -1.79
N ASP A 31 15.83 -27.32 -0.65
CA ASP A 31 14.69 -27.67 0.21
C ASP A 31 13.64 -26.56 0.35
N ALA A 32 13.73 -25.49 -0.44
CA ALA A 32 12.79 -24.37 -0.33
C ALA A 32 11.99 -24.18 -1.62
N GLU A 33 10.69 -24.46 -1.54
CA GLU A 33 9.72 -24.14 -2.61
C GLU A 33 8.76 -23.04 -2.14
N ILE A 34 8.35 -22.19 -3.07
CA ILE A 34 7.36 -21.15 -2.83
C ILE A 34 6.28 -21.17 -3.90
N ASP A 35 5.09 -20.76 -3.50
CA ASP A 35 4.01 -20.48 -4.42
C ASP A 35 4.11 -19.04 -4.93
N VAL A 36 4.14 -18.86 -6.24
CA VAL A 36 4.14 -17.56 -6.92
C VAL A 36 2.81 -17.37 -7.60
N LEU A 37 2.05 -16.35 -7.18
CA LEU A 37 0.80 -15.97 -7.85
C LEU A 37 1.12 -15.38 -9.22
N ARG A 38 0.81 -16.10 -10.30
CA ARG A 38 0.96 -15.62 -11.65
C ARG A 38 -0.34 -14.96 -12.13
N VAL A 39 -0.22 -13.72 -12.59
CA VAL A 39 -1.35 -12.91 -13.06
C VAL A 39 -1.08 -12.43 -14.47
N ARG A 40 -1.94 -12.80 -15.42
CA ARG A 40 -1.94 -12.26 -16.76
C ARG A 40 -2.85 -11.03 -16.80
N ASP A 41 -2.25 -9.85 -16.95
CA ASP A 41 -2.95 -8.58 -16.95
C ASP A 41 -2.86 -7.93 -18.34
N PRO A 42 -3.97 -7.73 -19.05
CA PRO A 42 -4.01 -7.06 -20.35
C PRO A 42 -3.47 -5.63 -20.34
N ARG A 43 -3.48 -4.98 -19.18
CA ARG A 43 -2.97 -3.60 -18.98
C ARG A 43 -1.47 -3.56 -18.73
N ALA A 44 -0.86 -4.69 -18.39
CA ALA A 44 0.57 -4.77 -18.15
C ALA A 44 1.34 -4.59 -19.46
N ARG A 45 2.35 -3.74 -19.45
CA ARG A 45 3.22 -3.48 -20.61
C ARG A 45 4.52 -4.29 -20.56
N ARG A 46 4.91 -4.79 -19.39
CA ARG A 46 6.15 -5.55 -19.14
C ARG A 46 5.90 -6.63 -18.08
N ILE A 47 6.76 -7.64 -18.08
CA ILE A 47 6.81 -8.64 -17.00
C ILE A 47 7.26 -7.92 -15.73
N LYS A 48 6.58 -8.19 -14.61
CA LYS A 48 6.88 -7.60 -13.31
C LYS A 48 6.81 -8.67 -12.25
N LEU A 49 7.86 -8.78 -11.44
CA LEU A 49 7.90 -9.57 -10.20
C LEU A 49 7.74 -8.62 -9.02
N SER A 50 6.94 -8.99 -8.06
CA SER A 50 6.74 -8.25 -6.81
C SER A 50 6.54 -9.23 -5.66
N VAL A 51 6.93 -8.81 -4.46
CA VAL A 51 6.73 -9.54 -3.21
C VAL A 51 6.00 -8.63 -2.26
N ASP A 52 4.98 -9.13 -1.62
CA ASP A 52 4.28 -8.48 -0.50
C ASP A 52 4.03 -9.51 0.61
N GLU A 53 3.29 -9.15 1.65
CA GLU A 53 2.97 -10.05 2.77
C GLU A 53 2.13 -11.27 2.38
N ARG A 54 1.54 -11.26 1.20
CA ARG A 54 0.78 -12.40 0.62
C ARG A 54 1.69 -13.34 -0.18
N GLY A 55 2.97 -12.99 -0.31
CA GLY A 55 3.95 -13.74 -1.05
C GLY A 55 4.34 -13.12 -2.39
N ALA A 56 4.89 -13.97 -3.25
CA ALA A 56 5.42 -13.58 -4.55
C ALA A 56 4.33 -13.50 -5.62
N ARG A 57 4.40 -12.47 -6.46
CA ARG A 57 3.48 -12.27 -7.59
C ARG A 57 4.23 -11.94 -8.86
N LEU A 58 3.98 -12.73 -9.91
CA LEU A 58 4.45 -12.49 -11.26
C LEU A 58 3.30 -11.91 -12.10
N THR A 59 3.47 -10.72 -12.65
CA THR A 59 2.52 -10.12 -13.58
C THR A 59 3.06 -10.22 -15.00
N LEU A 60 2.25 -10.80 -15.90
CA LEU A 60 2.57 -10.99 -17.31
C LEU A 60 1.67 -10.12 -18.20
N PRO A 61 2.21 -9.43 -19.21
CA PRO A 61 1.41 -8.89 -20.29
C PRO A 61 0.64 -10.00 -21.03
N SER A 62 -0.49 -9.69 -21.63
CA SER A 62 -1.29 -10.67 -22.39
C SER A 62 -0.50 -11.38 -23.50
N ARG A 63 0.44 -10.66 -24.14
CA ARG A 63 1.31 -11.17 -25.22
C ARG A 63 2.54 -11.96 -24.76
N ALA A 64 2.89 -11.94 -23.46
CA ALA A 64 4.02 -12.71 -22.96
C ALA A 64 3.66 -14.19 -22.88
N SER A 65 4.57 -15.08 -23.30
CA SER A 65 4.40 -16.51 -23.15
C SER A 65 4.60 -16.95 -21.71
N LEU A 66 4.06 -18.10 -21.33
CA LEU A 66 4.29 -18.67 -20.00
C LEU A 66 5.78 -18.99 -19.80
N ALA A 67 6.44 -19.51 -20.84
CA ALA A 67 7.88 -19.80 -20.82
C ALA A 67 8.73 -18.55 -20.52
N MET A 68 8.38 -17.39 -21.09
CA MET A 68 9.05 -16.11 -20.75
C MET A 68 8.86 -15.75 -19.27
N GLY A 69 7.68 -16.01 -18.72
CA GLY A 69 7.40 -15.80 -17.29
C GLY A 69 8.23 -16.70 -16.40
N GLU A 70 8.33 -17.97 -16.73
CA GLU A 70 9.13 -18.96 -16.01
C GLU A 70 10.63 -18.64 -16.08
N GLN A 71 11.13 -18.28 -17.25
CA GLN A 71 12.51 -17.84 -17.42
C GLN A 71 12.80 -16.60 -16.58
N PHE A 72 11.89 -15.63 -16.55
CA PHE A 72 12.02 -14.43 -15.74
C PHE A 72 12.06 -14.76 -14.23
N LEU A 73 11.23 -15.69 -13.75
CA LEU A 73 11.27 -16.17 -12.37
C LEU A 73 12.61 -16.81 -12.03
N GLN A 74 13.14 -17.67 -12.90
CA GLN A 74 14.43 -18.33 -12.69
C GLN A 74 15.58 -17.31 -12.63
N GLN A 75 15.59 -16.31 -13.51
CA GLN A 75 16.61 -15.27 -13.53
C GLN A 75 16.59 -14.40 -12.26
N HIS A 76 15.42 -14.23 -11.63
CA HIS A 76 15.24 -13.38 -10.46
C HIS A 76 15.05 -14.17 -9.15
N ARG A 77 15.35 -15.46 -9.14
CA ARG A 77 15.09 -16.33 -7.98
C ARG A 77 15.85 -15.89 -6.73
N HIS A 78 17.12 -15.46 -6.88
CA HIS A 78 17.94 -14.97 -5.77
C HIS A 78 17.35 -13.69 -5.15
N TRP A 79 17.03 -12.72 -5.99
CA TRP A 79 16.34 -11.50 -5.55
C TRP A 79 15.01 -11.83 -4.84
N LEU A 80 14.25 -12.81 -5.36
CA LEU A 80 12.99 -13.24 -4.76
C LEU A 80 13.19 -13.86 -3.37
N GLN A 81 14.22 -14.66 -3.20
CA GLN A 81 14.60 -15.24 -1.91
C GLN A 81 14.95 -14.16 -0.89
N GLU A 82 15.79 -13.19 -1.25
CA GLU A 82 16.13 -12.05 -0.39
C GLU A 82 14.88 -11.27 0.02
N GLN A 83 14.00 -10.97 -0.93
CA GLN A 83 12.77 -10.24 -0.63
C GLN A 83 11.85 -11.01 0.32
N LEU A 84 11.70 -12.32 0.16
CA LEU A 84 10.87 -13.15 1.05
C LEU A 84 11.45 -13.26 2.45
N GLN A 85 12.77 -13.37 2.60
CA GLN A 85 13.44 -13.36 3.90
C GLN A 85 13.18 -12.03 4.64
N HIS A 86 13.20 -10.89 3.94
CA HIS A 86 12.82 -9.61 4.51
C HIS A 86 11.38 -9.57 5.03
N TYR A 87 10.45 -10.26 4.35
CA TYR A 87 9.07 -10.35 4.83
C TYR A 87 8.90 -11.32 6.00
N GLN A 88 9.62 -12.44 6.02
CA GLN A 88 9.58 -13.41 7.12
C GLN A 88 10.15 -12.84 8.43
N GLY A 89 11.13 -11.92 8.35
CA GLY A 89 11.67 -11.18 9.51
C GLY A 89 10.79 -10.04 10.02
N THR A 90 9.68 -9.73 9.34
CA THR A 90 8.81 -8.61 9.73
C THR A 90 7.83 -9.07 10.80
N HIS A 91 8.15 -8.83 12.08
CA HIS A 91 7.19 -9.02 13.16
C HIS A 91 6.03 -8.03 13.02
N LEU A 92 4.89 -8.53 12.56
CA LEU A 92 3.64 -7.78 12.61
C LEU A 92 3.01 -7.98 13.99
N PRO A 93 2.33 -6.96 14.54
CA PRO A 93 1.49 -7.16 15.72
C PRO A 93 0.49 -8.28 15.49
N ALA A 94 0.09 -8.96 16.56
CA ALA A 94 -0.94 -10.00 16.47
C ALA A 94 -2.23 -9.41 15.87
N ALA A 95 -2.94 -10.22 15.09
CA ALA A 95 -4.23 -9.80 14.55
C ALA A 95 -5.20 -9.50 15.70
N LEU A 96 -5.91 -8.39 15.61
CA LEU A 96 -6.89 -8.02 16.62
C LEU A 96 -8.07 -9.01 16.62
N VAL A 97 -8.34 -9.58 17.79
CA VAL A 97 -9.45 -10.49 18.04
C VAL A 97 -10.46 -9.78 18.95
N PRO A 98 -11.74 -9.63 18.53
CA PRO A 98 -12.74 -9.00 19.36
C PRO A 98 -12.87 -9.67 20.73
N GLY A 99 -12.80 -8.88 21.80
CA GLY A 99 -12.86 -9.33 23.18
C GLY A 99 -11.52 -9.75 23.81
N GLU A 100 -10.45 -9.84 23.02
CA GLU A 100 -9.11 -10.15 23.53
C GLU A 100 -8.23 -8.89 23.61
N PRO A 101 -7.48 -8.69 24.70
CA PRO A 101 -6.50 -7.60 24.78
C PRO A 101 -5.54 -7.65 23.59
N GLY A 102 -5.16 -6.48 23.08
CA GLY A 102 -4.29 -6.38 21.94
C GLY A 102 -3.52 -5.05 21.90
N GLU A 103 -2.89 -4.77 20.77
CA GLU A 103 -2.15 -3.54 20.54
C GLU A 103 -2.61 -2.87 19.25
N LEU A 104 -2.89 -1.58 19.31
CA LEU A 104 -3.29 -0.76 18.18
C LEU A 104 -2.11 0.11 17.72
N PRO A 105 -1.55 -0.12 16.53
CA PRO A 105 -0.47 0.72 16.02
C PRO A 105 -0.99 2.09 15.60
N LEU A 106 -0.36 3.15 16.11
CA LEU A 106 -0.69 4.54 15.76
C LEU A 106 0.54 5.43 15.97
N ARG A 107 0.87 6.26 14.97
CA ARG A 107 1.96 7.27 15.04
C ARG A 107 3.32 6.73 15.49
N GLY A 108 3.63 5.48 15.11
CA GLY A 108 4.89 4.81 15.44
C GLY A 108 4.88 4.05 16.76
N GLU A 109 3.81 4.12 17.50
CA GLU A 109 3.63 3.45 18.78
C GLU A 109 2.62 2.30 18.71
N LEU A 110 2.69 1.37 19.66
CA LEU A 110 1.71 0.32 19.89
C LEU A 110 0.91 0.68 21.15
N LEU A 111 -0.31 1.10 20.95
CA LEU A 111 -1.20 1.50 22.07
C LEU A 111 -1.91 0.26 22.62
N PRO A 112 -1.95 0.07 23.96
CA PRO A 112 -2.78 -0.97 24.55
C PRO A 112 -4.23 -0.85 24.08
N LEU A 113 -4.82 -1.97 23.66
CA LEU A 113 -6.20 -2.03 23.20
C LEU A 113 -7.02 -2.89 24.15
N ARG A 114 -8.11 -2.31 24.67
CA ARG A 114 -9.10 -2.99 25.48
C ARG A 114 -10.47 -2.98 24.83
N TRP A 115 -11.31 -3.93 25.25
CA TRP A 115 -12.66 -4.10 24.73
C TRP A 115 -13.66 -3.91 25.84
N GLU A 116 -14.75 -3.25 25.53
CA GLU A 116 -15.90 -3.07 26.40
C GLU A 116 -17.17 -3.49 25.66
N GLU A 117 -18.13 -4.05 26.34
CA GLU A 117 -19.44 -4.32 25.74
C GLU A 117 -20.14 -3.01 25.39
N GLY A 118 -20.75 -2.94 24.19
CA GLY A 118 -21.41 -1.74 23.72
C GLY A 118 -22.53 -2.05 22.72
N ARG A 119 -23.47 -1.13 22.62
CA ARG A 119 -24.56 -1.24 21.66
C ARG A 119 -24.09 -1.03 20.21
N PHE A 120 -23.07 -0.20 20.02
CA PHE A 120 -22.51 0.14 18.71
C PHE A 120 -20.98 -0.05 18.72
N ALA A 121 -20.42 -0.43 17.59
CA ALA A 121 -18.96 -0.48 17.42
C ALA A 121 -18.41 0.95 17.43
N ARG A 122 -17.53 1.24 18.37
CA ARG A 122 -16.87 2.56 18.54
C ARG A 122 -15.45 2.37 19.06
N LEU A 123 -14.49 3.09 18.48
CA LEU A 123 -13.12 3.13 18.93
C LEU A 123 -12.79 4.54 19.39
N GLN A 124 -12.24 4.67 20.59
CA GLN A 124 -11.79 5.92 21.21
C GLN A 124 -10.41 5.76 21.81
N LEU A 125 -9.67 6.86 21.88
CA LEU A 125 -8.42 6.94 22.62
C LEU A 125 -8.68 7.65 23.94
N ASP A 126 -8.03 7.16 24.98
CA ASP A 126 -7.97 7.79 26.30
C ASP A 126 -6.56 7.66 26.91
N ASP A 127 -6.41 8.05 28.18
CA ASP A 127 -5.12 8.04 28.87
C ASP A 127 -4.52 6.64 29.07
N HIS A 128 -5.32 5.58 28.85
CA HIS A 128 -4.91 4.18 28.97
C HIS A 128 -4.69 3.48 27.60
N GLY A 129 -4.83 4.20 26.49
CA GLY A 129 -4.67 3.67 25.15
C GLY A 129 -5.95 3.68 24.32
N ALA A 130 -6.22 2.60 23.60
CA ALA A 130 -7.39 2.44 22.76
C ALA A 130 -8.48 1.63 23.47
N CYS A 131 -9.72 2.09 23.42
CA CYS A 131 -10.90 1.40 23.92
C CYS A 131 -11.88 1.16 22.78
N VAL A 132 -12.26 -0.11 22.55
CA VAL A 132 -13.28 -0.51 21.57
C VAL A 132 -14.53 -0.93 22.31
N GLN A 133 -15.62 -0.15 22.15
CA GLN A 133 -16.96 -0.61 22.46
C GLN A 133 -17.44 -1.54 21.35
N TRP A 134 -17.83 -2.77 21.73
CA TRP A 134 -18.08 -3.81 20.75
C TRP A 134 -19.43 -4.52 20.98
N PRO A 135 -20.32 -4.58 19.97
CA PRO A 135 -21.55 -5.35 20.05
C PRO A 135 -21.30 -6.86 19.98
N ALA A 136 -21.95 -7.64 20.84
CA ALA A 136 -21.73 -9.09 20.93
C ALA A 136 -21.95 -9.86 19.60
N ARG A 137 -22.74 -9.30 18.67
CA ARG A 137 -23.02 -9.94 17.36
C ARG A 137 -22.20 -9.37 16.21
N ALA A 138 -21.29 -8.43 16.46
CA ALA A 138 -20.49 -7.83 15.39
C ALA A 138 -19.35 -8.77 14.99
N GLY A 139 -19.14 -8.91 13.67
CA GLY A 139 -18.12 -9.78 13.10
C GLY A 139 -16.92 -9.01 12.54
N ARG A 140 -15.92 -9.75 12.05
CA ARG A 140 -14.66 -9.21 11.50
C ARG A 140 -14.86 -8.06 10.47
N PRO A 141 -15.83 -8.09 9.53
CA PRO A 141 -16.02 -6.96 8.61
C PRO A 141 -16.42 -5.65 9.30
N ALA A 142 -17.11 -5.73 10.45
CA ALA A 142 -17.42 -4.54 11.25
C ALA A 142 -16.17 -3.96 11.92
N LEU A 143 -15.27 -4.83 12.41
CA LEU A 143 -13.98 -4.41 12.96
C LEU A 143 -13.11 -3.73 11.91
N GLN A 144 -12.96 -4.32 10.73
CA GLN A 144 -12.19 -3.74 9.65
C GLN A 144 -12.71 -2.35 9.23
N ARG A 145 -14.04 -2.18 9.17
CA ARG A 145 -14.66 -0.89 8.90
C ARG A 145 -14.37 0.12 9.99
N LEU A 146 -14.55 -0.27 11.24
CA LEU A 146 -14.28 0.59 12.41
C LEU A 146 -12.82 1.07 12.42
N LEU A 147 -11.87 0.16 12.23
CA LEU A 147 -10.45 0.48 12.20
C LEU A 147 -10.12 1.41 11.02
N ARG A 148 -10.68 1.16 9.86
CA ARG A 148 -10.51 2.01 8.69
C ARG A 148 -11.01 3.43 8.95
N GLU A 149 -12.23 3.58 9.46
CA GLU A 149 -12.83 4.88 9.80
C GLU A 149 -11.99 5.62 10.85
N PHE A 150 -11.51 4.90 11.86
CA PHE A 150 -10.62 5.44 12.87
C PHE A 150 -9.32 5.97 12.27
N TYR A 151 -8.59 5.16 11.50
CA TYR A 151 -7.34 5.59 10.86
C TYR A 151 -7.54 6.72 9.86
N GLU A 152 -8.65 6.71 9.12
CA GLU A 152 -8.99 7.85 8.25
C GLU A 152 -9.22 9.14 9.04
N ALA A 153 -9.88 9.07 10.20
CA ALA A 153 -10.09 10.22 11.07
C ALA A 153 -8.75 10.74 11.65
N GLN A 154 -7.89 9.84 12.15
CA GLN A 154 -6.56 10.20 12.64
C GLN A 154 -5.69 10.84 11.54
N THR A 155 -5.69 10.25 10.35
CA THR A 155 -4.94 10.79 9.20
C THR A 155 -5.44 12.19 8.81
N ARG A 156 -6.77 12.41 8.81
CA ARG A 156 -7.32 13.75 8.54
C ARG A 156 -6.94 14.77 9.61
N ALA A 157 -6.90 14.37 10.87
CA ALA A 157 -6.48 15.23 11.98
C ALA A 157 -5.01 15.65 11.80
N ASP A 158 -4.12 14.71 11.49
CA ASP A 158 -2.69 14.97 11.26
C ASP A 158 -2.48 15.89 10.06
N VAL A 159 -3.11 15.62 8.93
CA VAL A 159 -3.07 16.49 7.75
C VAL A 159 -3.62 17.88 8.06
N GLY A 160 -4.73 17.98 8.79
CA GLY A 160 -5.33 19.25 9.21
C GLY A 160 -4.42 20.05 10.14
N HIS A 161 -3.62 19.37 10.97
CA HIS A 161 -2.64 20.01 11.83
C HIS A 161 -1.43 20.56 11.06
N TRP A 162 -0.88 19.80 10.10
CA TRP A 162 0.34 20.21 9.40
C TRP A 162 0.08 21.08 8.16
N LEU A 163 -0.95 20.80 7.38
CA LEU A 163 -1.19 21.44 6.09
C LEU A 163 -1.16 23.00 6.17
N PRO A 164 -1.80 23.67 7.14
CA PRO A 164 -1.79 25.12 7.23
C PRO A 164 -0.39 25.74 7.34
N ARG A 165 0.57 25.01 7.91
CA ARG A 165 1.97 25.47 8.08
C ARG A 165 2.71 25.57 6.74
N TYR A 166 2.33 24.76 5.77
CA TYR A 166 3.00 24.62 4.48
C TYR A 166 2.28 25.32 3.33
N LEU A 167 1.04 25.77 3.51
CA LEU A 167 0.32 26.52 2.48
C LEU A 167 0.98 27.85 2.10
N PRO A 168 1.56 28.64 3.03
CA PRO A 168 2.30 29.84 2.66
C PRO A 168 3.48 29.51 1.75
N GLY A 169 3.63 30.27 0.64
CA GLY A 169 4.70 30.04 -0.35
C GLY A 169 4.43 28.95 -1.38
N LEU A 170 3.24 28.31 -1.36
CA LEU A 170 2.78 27.47 -2.46
C LEU A 170 2.01 28.29 -3.51
N PRO A 171 2.08 27.97 -4.80
CA PRO A 171 1.35 28.68 -5.86
C PRO A 171 -0.17 28.52 -5.72
N ARG A 172 -0.62 27.46 -5.08
CA ARG A 172 -2.03 27.16 -4.76
C ARG A 172 -2.12 26.10 -3.67
N ALA A 173 -3.26 26.02 -3.01
CA ALA A 173 -3.58 24.87 -2.14
C ALA A 173 -3.90 23.63 -2.97
N PRO A 174 -3.74 22.41 -2.41
CA PRO A 174 -4.28 21.19 -3.01
C PRO A 174 -5.79 21.33 -3.24
N SER A 175 -6.28 20.90 -4.42
CA SER A 175 -7.72 20.99 -4.74
C SER A 175 -8.56 20.05 -3.86
N ARG A 176 -7.98 18.91 -3.45
CA ARG A 176 -8.55 17.98 -2.47
C ARG A 176 -7.46 17.04 -1.94
N VAL A 177 -7.69 16.48 -0.76
CA VAL A 177 -6.88 15.39 -0.20
C VAL A 177 -7.73 14.12 -0.10
N ARG A 178 -7.23 13.03 -0.67
CA ARG A 178 -7.87 11.71 -0.64
C ARG A 178 -6.99 10.73 0.13
N LEU A 179 -7.61 9.93 0.98
CA LEU A 179 -6.94 8.83 1.68
C LEU A 179 -7.19 7.52 0.92
N LYS A 180 -6.16 6.73 0.73
CA LYS A 180 -6.22 5.47 -0.01
C LYS A 180 -5.34 4.42 0.64
N VAL A 181 -5.66 3.15 0.45
CA VAL A 181 -4.72 2.05 0.68
C VAL A 181 -3.95 1.84 -0.62
N MET A 182 -2.66 2.19 -0.63
CA MET A 182 -1.82 2.18 -1.82
C MET A 182 -0.82 1.01 -1.76
N SER A 183 -0.51 0.40 -2.91
CA SER A 183 0.37 -0.76 -2.97
C SER A 183 1.86 -0.41 -2.94
N SER A 184 2.27 0.69 -3.59
CA SER A 184 3.69 0.99 -3.83
C SER A 184 4.09 2.45 -3.57
N GLN A 185 3.16 3.37 -3.51
CA GLN A 185 3.39 4.78 -3.29
C GLN A 185 2.93 5.19 -1.89
N TRP A 186 3.50 6.24 -1.33
CA TRP A 186 3.08 6.85 -0.07
C TRP A 186 2.13 8.02 -0.30
N GLY A 187 2.32 8.70 -1.42
CA GLY A 187 1.48 9.80 -1.86
C GLY A 187 1.49 9.92 -3.38
N SER A 188 0.69 10.81 -3.90
CA SER A 188 0.72 11.27 -5.29
C SER A 188 -0.04 12.59 -5.42
N LEU A 189 0.48 13.50 -6.25
CA LEU A 189 -0.22 14.71 -6.67
C LEU A 189 -0.57 14.60 -8.15
N ALA A 190 -1.84 14.80 -8.47
CA ALA A 190 -2.31 14.83 -9.87
C ALA A 190 -2.21 16.25 -10.45
N PRO A 191 -2.18 16.42 -11.79
CA PRO A 191 -2.10 17.74 -12.44
C PRO A 191 -3.24 18.70 -12.07
N ASP A 192 -4.41 18.17 -11.70
CA ASP A 192 -5.57 18.95 -11.23
C ASP A 192 -5.40 19.46 -9.79
N GLY A 193 -4.26 19.15 -9.14
CA GLY A 193 -3.97 19.49 -7.76
C GLY A 193 -4.61 18.56 -6.74
N SER A 194 -5.26 17.47 -7.16
CA SER A 194 -5.76 16.47 -6.20
C SER A 194 -4.61 15.63 -5.66
N MET A 195 -4.49 15.61 -4.34
CA MET A 195 -3.48 14.83 -3.60
C MET A 195 -4.10 13.53 -3.10
N ALA A 196 -3.38 12.43 -3.22
CA ALA A 196 -3.70 11.18 -2.54
C ALA A 196 -2.58 10.81 -1.56
N LEU A 197 -2.95 10.38 -0.36
CA LEU A 197 -2.03 9.92 0.69
C LEU A 197 -2.39 8.49 1.09
N ASP A 198 -1.36 7.66 1.35
CA ASP A 198 -1.56 6.29 1.81
C ASP A 198 -1.99 6.30 3.28
N LEU A 199 -3.04 5.56 3.58
CA LEU A 199 -3.56 5.44 4.94
C LEU A 199 -2.54 4.80 5.91
N ALA A 200 -1.58 3.99 5.40
CA ALA A 200 -0.53 3.40 6.23
C ALA A 200 0.44 4.44 6.84
N LEU A 201 0.45 5.67 6.35
CA LEU A 201 1.28 6.76 6.89
C LEU A 201 1.01 7.03 8.37
N VAL A 202 -0.25 6.94 8.80
CA VAL A 202 -0.65 7.22 10.18
C VAL A 202 -0.16 6.17 11.19
N LEU A 203 0.25 4.98 10.70
CA LEU A 203 0.86 3.95 11.54
C LEU A 203 2.33 4.24 11.84
N GLY A 204 3.02 4.97 10.95
CA GLY A 204 4.41 5.35 11.10
C GLY A 204 4.62 6.58 11.97
N ARG A 205 5.89 6.90 12.24
CA ARG A 205 6.22 8.08 13.03
C ARG A 205 5.70 9.38 12.37
N PRO A 206 5.22 10.35 13.15
CA PRO A 206 4.62 11.58 12.63
C PRO A 206 5.50 12.34 11.64
N ALA A 207 6.81 12.49 11.94
CA ALA A 207 7.75 13.17 11.06
C ALA A 207 7.86 12.54 9.67
N ALA A 208 7.73 11.21 9.57
CA ALA A 208 7.75 10.53 8.27
C ALA A 208 6.47 10.78 7.47
N PHE A 209 5.33 10.82 8.13
CA PHE A 209 4.07 11.20 7.48
C PHE A 209 4.09 12.67 7.04
N GLU A 210 4.50 13.58 7.90
CA GLU A 210 4.63 15.02 7.59
C GLU A 210 5.56 15.25 6.40
N TYR A 211 6.69 14.53 6.33
CA TYR A 211 7.57 14.55 5.16
C TYR A 211 6.86 14.17 3.86
N VAL A 212 6.04 13.11 3.85
CA VAL A 212 5.30 12.73 2.63
C VAL A 212 4.31 13.81 2.24
N LEU A 213 3.61 14.41 3.19
CA LEU A 213 2.72 15.54 2.92
C LEU A 213 3.48 16.69 2.26
N VAL A 214 4.64 17.09 2.80
CA VAL A 214 5.50 18.15 2.24
C VAL A 214 6.01 17.77 0.86
N HIS A 215 6.43 16.52 0.65
CA HIS A 215 6.89 16.01 -0.64
C HIS A 215 5.81 16.19 -1.74
N GLU A 216 4.58 15.78 -1.44
CA GLU A 216 3.45 15.95 -2.38
C GLU A 216 3.08 17.43 -2.60
N LEU A 217 3.19 18.27 -1.57
CA LEU A 217 2.97 19.71 -1.71
C LEU A 217 4.03 20.37 -2.61
N CYS A 218 5.29 19.95 -2.54
CA CYS A 218 6.35 20.47 -3.40
C CYS A 218 6.11 20.16 -4.88
N HIS A 219 5.33 19.14 -5.23
CA HIS A 219 4.90 18.88 -6.60
C HIS A 219 3.93 19.95 -7.16
N LEU A 220 3.36 20.81 -6.32
CA LEU A 220 2.63 21.99 -6.79
C LEU A 220 3.56 23.06 -7.39
N ILE A 221 4.85 23.04 -7.02
CA ILE A 221 5.88 23.94 -7.50
C ILE A 221 6.67 23.29 -8.63
N GLU A 222 7.17 22.10 -8.39
CA GLU A 222 8.04 21.33 -9.29
C GLU A 222 7.46 19.95 -9.56
N ALA A 223 7.00 19.69 -10.78
CA ALA A 223 6.32 18.44 -11.14
C ALA A 223 7.24 17.20 -11.11
N ASN A 224 8.54 17.38 -11.33
CA ASN A 224 9.52 16.31 -11.42
C ASN A 224 10.51 16.38 -10.24
N HIS A 225 11.10 15.25 -9.87
CA HIS A 225 12.11 15.15 -8.81
C HIS A 225 13.48 15.70 -9.25
N SER A 226 13.50 16.91 -9.81
CA SER A 226 14.70 17.64 -10.22
C SER A 226 15.50 18.14 -9.02
N ALA A 227 16.69 18.72 -9.25
CA ALA A 227 17.42 19.41 -8.19
C ALA A 227 16.63 20.60 -7.60
N ALA A 228 15.78 21.25 -8.40
CA ALA A 228 14.88 22.32 -7.93
C ALA A 228 13.85 21.75 -6.96
N PHE A 229 13.20 20.63 -7.30
CA PHE A 229 12.27 19.94 -6.41
C PHE A 229 12.88 19.63 -5.03
N TRP A 230 14.09 19.04 -5.02
CA TRP A 230 14.73 18.67 -3.75
C TRP A 230 15.14 19.88 -2.92
N ARG A 231 15.44 21.03 -3.55
CA ARG A 231 15.64 22.29 -2.81
C ARG A 231 14.35 22.77 -2.13
N GLU A 232 13.19 22.67 -2.82
CA GLU A 232 11.89 23.02 -2.24
C GLU A 232 11.53 22.11 -1.04
N VAL A 233 11.84 20.81 -1.14
CA VAL A 233 11.66 19.86 -0.04
C VAL A 233 12.61 20.19 1.12
N GLU A 234 13.90 20.39 0.85
CA GLU A 234 14.93 20.70 1.85
C GLU A 234 14.61 21.98 2.64
N GLN A 235 14.12 22.99 1.95
CA GLN A 235 13.76 24.27 2.58
C GLN A 235 12.58 24.12 3.55
N ARG A 236 11.61 23.28 3.22
CA ARG A 236 10.39 23.08 4.03
C ARG A 236 10.54 21.99 5.07
N PHE A 237 11.35 20.98 4.78
CA PHE A 237 11.54 19.82 5.64
C PHE A 237 13.02 19.35 5.57
N PRO A 238 13.95 20.00 6.30
CA PRO A 238 15.38 19.72 6.24
C PRO A 238 15.76 18.24 6.49
N ASP A 239 15.05 17.57 7.41
CA ASP A 239 15.32 16.18 7.80
C ASP A 239 14.73 15.13 6.85
N TRP A 240 14.38 15.49 5.63
CA TRP A 240 13.70 14.61 4.69
C TRP A 240 14.46 13.32 4.38
N ARG A 241 15.80 13.33 4.40
CA ARG A 241 16.64 12.15 4.14
C ARG A 241 16.41 11.07 5.18
N ALA A 242 16.40 11.45 6.46
CA ALA A 242 16.11 10.53 7.56
C ALA A 242 14.71 9.90 7.49
N GLN A 243 13.72 10.63 6.93
CA GLN A 243 12.39 10.08 6.73
C GLN A 243 12.32 9.15 5.51
N ARG A 244 13.08 9.45 4.46
CA ARG A 244 13.21 8.56 3.31
C ARG A 244 13.86 7.23 3.70
N ASP A 245 14.92 7.27 4.50
CA ASP A 245 15.59 6.07 5.03
C ASP A 245 14.65 5.26 5.93
N TYR A 246 13.85 5.94 6.76
CA TYR A 246 12.80 5.29 7.56
C TYR A 246 11.81 4.51 6.68
N PHE A 247 11.36 5.07 5.56
CA PHE A 247 10.47 4.32 4.66
C PHE A 247 11.16 3.19 3.91
N GLN A 248 12.47 3.24 3.71
CA GLN A 248 13.22 2.11 3.15
C GLN A 248 13.25 0.92 4.12
N SER A 249 13.41 1.17 5.43
CA SER A 249 13.42 0.13 6.46
C SER A 249 12.02 -0.32 6.88
N GLU A 250 11.14 0.62 7.23
CA GLU A 250 9.85 0.33 7.87
C GLU A 250 8.66 0.28 6.90
N GLY A 251 8.81 0.83 5.71
CA GLY A 251 7.69 1.08 4.83
C GLY A 251 6.90 -0.18 4.45
N ARG A 252 7.56 -1.31 4.27
CA ARG A 252 6.88 -2.58 3.97
C ARG A 252 6.06 -3.05 5.16
N ARG A 253 6.62 -2.94 6.37
CA ARG A 253 5.96 -3.31 7.63
C ARG A 253 4.70 -2.48 7.84
N LEU A 254 4.76 -1.16 7.67
CA LEU A 254 3.60 -0.27 7.82
C LEU A 254 2.46 -0.64 6.87
N LYS A 255 2.78 -0.92 5.60
CA LYS A 255 1.77 -1.34 4.61
C LYS A 255 1.17 -2.71 4.92
N ALA A 256 1.98 -3.65 5.39
CA ALA A 256 1.51 -4.98 5.79
C ALA A 256 0.60 -4.88 7.02
N MET A 257 0.98 -4.10 8.04
CA MET A 257 0.17 -3.82 9.22
C MET A 257 -1.20 -3.24 8.85
N LEU A 258 -1.23 -2.19 8.01
CA LEU A 258 -2.51 -1.61 7.60
C LEU A 258 -3.42 -2.64 6.93
N ARG A 259 -2.90 -3.46 6.00
CA ARG A 259 -3.71 -4.46 5.29
C ARG A 259 -4.22 -5.59 6.19
N GLN A 260 -3.53 -5.87 7.30
CA GLN A 260 -4.00 -6.81 8.31
C GLN A 260 -5.19 -6.25 9.09
N LEU A 261 -5.22 -4.94 9.29
CA LEU A 261 -6.19 -4.23 10.12
C LEU A 261 -7.47 -3.84 9.35
N VAL A 262 -7.36 -3.47 8.05
CA VAL A 262 -8.48 -2.84 7.30
C VAL A 262 -8.86 -3.54 6.01
#